data_9bfbb5b3cc5ec53df86cfaa8535e9352
#
_entry.id   9bfbb5b3cc5ec53df86cfaa8535e9352
#
_cell.length_a   1.000
_cell.length_b   1.000
_cell.length_c   1.000
_cell.angle_alpha   90.00
_cell.angle_beta   90.00
_cell.angle_gamma   90.00
#
_symmetry.space_group_name_H-M   'P 1'
#
loop_
_entity.id
_entity.type
_entity.pdbx_description
1 polymer ?
#
loop_
_entity_poly.entity_id
_entity_poly.type
_entity_poly.pdbx_seq_one_letter_code
_entity_poly.pdbx_strand_id
1 'polypeptide(L)'
;MNRRLSGFAPTCLAAVLAACAFGSAQADEVQVAVAANFTAPIQAIAADFEKDTGHKLVAAYGATGQFYTQIKNGAPFEVFLAADDSTPEKLESEGATVKGSRFTYAIGTLALWSAKDAYVDSKGQVLKDNHYQHLSIANPKAAPYGLAATQVLARLGLTEQVKGKIVEGQNITQAYQFVSTGNAELGFVALSQIYKDGKVSSGSAWIVPAQMHDPIKQDAVILNKGKDNPAAKALVDYLKGPKAAAVIQSYGYQL
;
A
#
# COMPACT_ATOMS: atom_id res chain seq x y z
N MET A 1 -80.63 55.11 4.78
CA MET A 1 -79.40 55.90 4.99
C MET A 1 -78.24 54.96 4.80
N ASN A 2 -77.53 55.13 3.69
CA ASN A 2 -76.52 54.26 3.15
C ASN A 2 -75.19 54.35 3.90
N ARG A 3 -74.47 53.24 4.14
CA ARG A 3 -73.04 53.23 4.19
C ARG A 3 -72.50 51.89 3.66
N ARG A 4 -71.82 51.98 2.54
CA ARG A 4 -71.02 50.93 1.94
C ARG A 4 -69.73 50.75 2.76
N LEU A 5 -69.32 49.52 3.02
CA LEU A 5 -68.00 49.17 3.50
C LEU A 5 -67.31 48.31 2.44
N SER A 6 -66.25 48.87 1.91
CA SER A 6 -65.36 48.28 0.92
C SER A 6 -64.52 47.19 1.58
N GLY A 7 -64.47 46.00 0.94
CA GLY A 7 -63.60 44.89 1.36
C GLY A 7 -62.19 45.09 0.93
N PHE A 8 -61.25 44.88 1.85
CA PHE A 8 -59.80 44.66 1.57
C PHE A 8 -59.55 43.17 1.45
N ALA A 9 -59.08 42.76 0.31
CA ALA A 9 -58.57 41.42 0.11
C ALA A 9 -57.06 41.37 0.54
N PRO A 10 -56.64 40.39 1.37
CA PRO A 10 -55.20 40.20 1.63
C PRO A 10 -54.57 39.35 0.52
N THR A 11 -53.64 39.95 -0.18
CA THR A 11 -52.76 39.26 -1.15
C THR A 11 -51.81 38.37 -0.38
N CYS A 12 -52.01 37.05 -0.43
CA CYS A 12 -51.05 36.06 0.10
C CYS A 12 -49.83 36.01 -0.80
N LEU A 13 -48.74 36.59 -0.33
CA LEU A 13 -47.39 36.44 -0.94
C LEU A 13 -46.83 35.09 -0.55
N ALA A 14 -46.93 34.08 -1.43
CA ALA A 14 -46.30 32.76 -1.25
C ALA A 14 -44.81 32.89 -1.49
N ALA A 15 -44.02 32.98 -0.41
CA ALA A 15 -42.58 32.85 -0.45
C ALA A 15 -42.20 31.37 -0.67
N VAL A 16 -41.79 31.02 -1.89
CA VAL A 16 -41.21 29.71 -2.21
C VAL A 16 -39.77 29.69 -1.65
N LEU A 17 -39.59 29.09 -0.47
CA LEU A 17 -38.25 28.70 0.02
C LEU A 17 -37.76 27.53 -0.84
N ALA A 18 -36.89 27.82 -1.80
CA ALA A 18 -36.05 26.81 -2.44
C ALA A 18 -35.03 26.31 -1.40
N ALA A 19 -35.38 25.24 -0.69
CA ALA A 19 -34.41 24.49 0.13
C ALA A 19 -33.42 23.86 -0.80
N CYS A 20 -32.24 24.50 -0.98
CA CYS A 20 -31.07 23.86 -1.52
C CYS A 20 -30.69 22.74 -0.54
N ALA A 21 -31.09 21.51 -0.84
CA ALA A 21 -30.58 20.32 -0.19
C ALA A 21 -29.10 20.20 -0.60
N PHE A 22 -28.21 20.85 0.17
CA PHE A 22 -26.83 20.45 0.19
C PHE A 22 -26.82 19.03 0.77
N GLY A 23 -26.83 18.04 -0.10
CA GLY A 23 -26.52 16.67 0.31
C GLY A 23 -25.16 16.73 0.99
N SER A 24 -25.13 16.62 2.31
CA SER A 24 -23.91 16.38 3.05
C SER A 24 -23.33 15.10 2.47
N ALA A 25 -22.20 15.18 1.75
CA ALA A 25 -21.45 14.00 1.41
C ALA A 25 -21.15 13.31 2.74
N GLN A 26 -21.80 12.16 2.99
CA GLN A 26 -21.59 11.40 4.20
C GLN A 26 -20.16 10.89 4.15
N ALA A 27 -19.39 11.19 5.20
CA ALA A 27 -18.05 10.67 5.36
C ALA A 27 -18.16 9.16 5.65
N ASP A 28 -17.72 8.34 4.71
CA ASP A 28 -17.68 6.88 4.87
C ASP A 28 -16.26 6.42 5.20
N GLU A 29 -16.16 5.31 5.93
CA GLU A 29 -14.89 4.63 6.16
C GLU A 29 -14.71 3.51 5.13
N VAL A 30 -13.45 3.29 4.69
CA VAL A 30 -13.09 2.15 3.85
C VAL A 30 -12.06 1.26 4.56
N GLN A 31 -12.37 -0.03 4.66
CA GLN A 31 -11.49 -1.04 5.28
C GLN A 31 -10.51 -1.56 4.23
N VAL A 32 -9.21 -1.32 4.45
CA VAL A 32 -8.17 -1.59 3.46
C VAL A 32 -7.16 -2.61 3.97
N ALA A 33 -6.97 -3.70 3.23
CA ALA A 33 -5.84 -4.59 3.39
C ALA A 33 -4.64 -4.02 2.63
N VAL A 34 -3.56 -3.69 3.30
CA VAL A 34 -2.38 -3.04 2.72
C VAL A 34 -1.14 -3.89 2.89
N ALA A 35 -0.47 -4.24 1.80
CA ALA A 35 0.81 -4.91 1.87
C ALA A 35 1.83 -4.07 2.66
N ALA A 36 2.56 -4.72 3.56
CA ALA A 36 3.38 -4.07 4.59
C ALA A 36 4.46 -3.12 4.05
N ASN A 37 4.96 -3.35 2.82
CA ASN A 37 5.89 -2.45 2.15
C ASN A 37 5.31 -1.07 1.85
N PHE A 38 3.98 -0.97 1.75
CA PHE A 38 3.29 0.27 1.38
C PHE A 38 2.75 1.05 2.60
N THR A 39 3.12 0.64 3.82
CA THR A 39 2.64 1.25 5.08
C THR A 39 2.89 2.77 5.14
N ALA A 40 4.12 3.22 4.96
CA ALA A 40 4.43 4.66 5.06
C ALA A 40 3.79 5.49 3.93
N PRO A 41 3.84 5.06 2.65
CA PRO A 41 3.14 5.77 1.58
C PRO A 41 1.62 5.89 1.82
N ILE A 42 0.94 4.81 2.20
CA ILE A 42 -0.52 4.85 2.36
C ILE A 42 -0.94 5.70 3.56
N GLN A 43 -0.14 5.76 4.63
CA GLN A 43 -0.39 6.67 5.75
C GLN A 43 -0.31 8.14 5.33
N ALA A 44 0.67 8.50 4.50
CA ALA A 44 0.76 9.85 3.93
C ALA A 44 -0.42 10.14 2.99
N ILE A 45 -0.77 9.19 2.11
CA ILE A 45 -1.91 9.32 1.21
C ILE A 45 -3.24 9.44 1.99
N ALA A 46 -3.41 8.67 3.08
CA ALA A 46 -4.65 8.67 3.86
C ALA A 46 -4.99 10.05 4.44
N ALA A 47 -3.98 10.79 4.91
CA ALA A 47 -4.18 12.14 5.42
C ALA A 47 -4.68 13.12 4.34
N ASP A 48 -4.09 13.05 3.15
CA ASP A 48 -4.51 13.86 2.01
C ASP A 48 -5.88 13.42 1.47
N PHE A 49 -6.12 12.10 1.40
CA PHE A 49 -7.40 11.51 0.98
C PHE A 49 -8.55 11.95 1.87
N GLU A 50 -8.40 11.86 3.20
CA GLU A 50 -9.42 12.30 4.16
C GLU A 50 -9.71 13.80 4.02
N LYS A 51 -8.67 14.62 3.90
CA LYS A 51 -8.79 16.07 3.70
C LYS A 51 -9.54 16.43 2.41
N ASP A 52 -9.24 15.73 1.32
CA ASP A 52 -9.76 16.07 -0.02
C ASP A 52 -11.17 15.52 -0.27
N THR A 53 -11.51 14.37 0.35
CA THR A 53 -12.77 13.65 0.06
C THR A 53 -13.75 13.60 1.22
N GLY A 54 -13.27 13.84 2.44
CA GLY A 54 -14.02 13.62 3.68
C GLY A 54 -14.13 12.16 4.10
N HIS A 55 -13.74 11.19 3.23
CA HIS A 55 -13.76 9.76 3.54
C HIS A 55 -12.54 9.36 4.36
N LYS A 56 -12.70 8.34 5.22
CA LYS A 56 -11.63 7.86 6.09
C LYS A 56 -11.11 6.48 5.65
N LEU A 57 -9.79 6.33 5.62
CA LEU A 57 -9.13 5.07 5.33
C LEU A 57 -8.74 4.37 6.64
N VAL A 58 -9.21 3.12 6.82
CA VAL A 58 -8.85 2.26 7.96
C VAL A 58 -8.02 1.09 7.43
N ALA A 59 -6.71 1.12 7.68
CA ALA A 59 -5.77 0.17 7.12
C ALA A 59 -5.34 -0.92 8.10
N ALA A 60 -5.30 -2.17 7.61
CA ALA A 60 -4.56 -3.27 8.22
C ALA A 60 -3.31 -3.57 7.38
N TYR A 61 -2.20 -3.88 8.03
CA TYR A 61 -0.90 -4.09 7.38
C TYR A 61 -0.43 -5.54 7.55
N GLY A 62 0.04 -6.17 6.47
CA GLY A 62 0.48 -7.56 6.51
C GLY A 62 1.13 -8.03 5.22
N ALA A 63 1.40 -9.33 5.12
CA ALA A 63 1.88 -9.93 3.87
C ALA A 63 0.71 -10.17 2.90
N THR A 64 0.97 -10.01 1.59
CA THR A 64 -0.01 -10.22 0.51
C THR A 64 -0.71 -11.57 0.60
N GLY A 65 0.03 -12.68 0.78
CA GLY A 65 -0.54 -14.01 0.88
C GLY A 65 -1.36 -14.25 2.15
N GLN A 66 -1.03 -13.56 3.26
CA GLN A 66 -1.85 -13.59 4.48
C GLN A 66 -3.20 -12.91 4.24
N PHE A 67 -3.21 -11.75 3.55
CA PHE A 67 -4.46 -11.06 3.20
C PHE A 67 -5.30 -11.87 2.22
N TYR A 68 -4.68 -12.53 1.23
CA TYR A 68 -5.42 -13.46 0.37
C TYR A 68 -6.20 -14.48 1.20
N THR A 69 -5.54 -15.12 2.17
CA THR A 69 -6.18 -16.12 3.03
C THR A 69 -7.30 -15.50 3.88
N GLN A 70 -7.09 -14.31 4.46
CA GLN A 70 -8.10 -13.61 5.26
C GLN A 70 -9.32 -13.20 4.42
N ILE A 71 -9.10 -12.68 3.20
CA ILE A 71 -10.16 -12.30 2.26
C ILE A 71 -11.00 -13.53 1.88
N LYS A 72 -10.36 -14.65 1.56
CA LYS A 72 -11.06 -15.92 1.26
C LYS A 72 -11.87 -16.45 2.43
N ASN A 73 -11.43 -16.17 3.67
CA ASN A 73 -12.14 -16.52 4.90
C ASN A 73 -13.15 -15.46 5.35
N GLY A 74 -13.45 -14.46 4.50
CA GLY A 74 -14.51 -13.51 4.74
C GLY A 74 -14.13 -12.30 5.59
N ALA A 75 -12.85 -11.97 5.73
CA ALA A 75 -12.41 -10.73 6.40
C ALA A 75 -13.11 -9.49 5.79
N PRO A 76 -13.36 -8.43 6.59
CA PRO A 76 -14.22 -7.31 6.20
C PRO A 76 -13.50 -6.27 5.33
N PHE A 77 -12.47 -6.65 4.59
CA PHE A 77 -11.76 -5.73 3.72
C PHE A 77 -12.58 -5.39 2.48
N GLU A 78 -12.49 -4.13 2.07
CA GLU A 78 -13.22 -3.54 0.95
C GLU A 78 -12.29 -3.19 -0.22
N VAL A 79 -11.04 -2.82 0.09
CA VAL A 79 -9.98 -2.59 -0.90
C VAL A 79 -8.75 -3.41 -0.49
N PHE A 80 -8.06 -3.97 -1.47
CA PHE A 80 -6.80 -4.68 -1.27
C PHE A 80 -5.69 -4.03 -2.10
N LEU A 81 -4.62 -3.61 -1.43
CA LEU A 81 -3.38 -3.10 -2.02
C LEU A 81 -2.31 -4.17 -1.83
N ALA A 82 -2.11 -5.00 -2.83
CA ALA A 82 -1.16 -6.12 -2.81
C ALA A 82 0.27 -5.66 -3.15
N ALA A 83 1.27 -6.46 -2.80
CA ALA A 83 2.66 -6.26 -3.23
C ALA A 83 3.02 -7.09 -4.48
N ASP A 84 2.04 -7.70 -5.14
CA ASP A 84 2.14 -8.37 -6.43
C ASP A 84 0.89 -8.09 -7.30
N ASP A 85 0.93 -8.51 -8.55
CA ASP A 85 -0.18 -8.46 -9.49
C ASP A 85 -0.97 -9.79 -9.50
N SER A 86 -0.30 -10.90 -9.23
CA SER A 86 -0.85 -12.26 -9.35
C SER A 86 -1.91 -12.58 -8.30
N THR A 87 -1.78 -12.07 -7.08
CA THR A 87 -2.76 -12.31 -6.01
C THR A 87 -4.09 -11.58 -6.26
N PRO A 88 -4.13 -10.28 -6.62
CA PRO A 88 -5.35 -9.61 -7.07
C PRO A 88 -5.97 -10.25 -8.33
N GLU A 89 -5.16 -10.67 -9.31
CA GLU A 89 -5.63 -11.39 -10.49
C GLU A 89 -6.32 -12.71 -10.13
N LYS A 90 -5.75 -13.47 -9.20
CA LYS A 90 -6.35 -14.69 -8.69
C LYS A 90 -7.68 -14.42 -8.00
N LEU A 91 -7.78 -13.40 -7.13
CA LEU A 91 -9.05 -13.00 -6.51
C LEU A 91 -10.09 -12.57 -7.55
N GLU A 92 -9.67 -11.90 -8.62
CA GLU A 92 -10.54 -11.50 -9.73
C GLU A 92 -11.06 -12.74 -10.49
N SER A 93 -10.21 -13.70 -10.81
CA SER A 93 -10.59 -14.96 -11.47
C SER A 93 -11.53 -15.83 -10.61
N GLU A 94 -11.43 -15.73 -9.31
CA GLU A 94 -12.29 -16.41 -8.33
C GLU A 94 -13.59 -15.63 -8.02
N GLY A 95 -13.84 -14.50 -8.70
CA GLY A 95 -15.04 -13.68 -8.54
C GLY A 95 -15.13 -12.95 -7.18
N ALA A 96 -14.00 -12.75 -6.50
CA ALA A 96 -13.97 -12.09 -5.18
C ALA A 96 -13.85 -10.56 -5.24
N THR A 97 -13.77 -9.98 -6.44
CA THR A 97 -13.51 -8.56 -6.67
C THR A 97 -14.56 -7.91 -7.56
N VAL A 98 -14.61 -6.59 -7.55
CA VAL A 98 -15.40 -5.80 -8.49
C VAL A 98 -14.68 -5.81 -9.84
N LYS A 99 -15.33 -6.34 -10.86
CA LYS A 99 -14.79 -6.49 -12.21
C LYS A 99 -14.26 -5.16 -12.76
N GLY A 100 -13.01 -5.15 -13.24
CA GLY A 100 -12.38 -3.98 -13.86
C GLY A 100 -11.88 -2.94 -12.87
N SER A 101 -11.91 -3.22 -11.55
CA SER A 101 -11.35 -2.33 -10.53
C SER A 101 -9.84 -2.51 -10.33
N ARG A 102 -9.26 -3.62 -10.82
CA ARG A 102 -7.83 -3.93 -10.68
C ARG A 102 -6.96 -3.02 -11.55
N PHE A 103 -5.89 -2.50 -10.96
CA PHE A 103 -4.86 -1.73 -11.67
C PHE A 103 -3.54 -1.76 -10.91
N THR A 104 -2.42 -1.61 -11.62
CA THR A 104 -1.11 -1.46 -11.00
C THR A 104 -0.97 -0.06 -10.44
N TYR A 105 -0.77 0.08 -9.12
CA TYR A 105 -0.62 1.36 -8.45
C TYR A 105 0.85 1.74 -8.19
N ALA A 106 1.76 0.75 -8.20
CA ALA A 106 3.19 0.96 -7.97
C ALA A 106 4.03 -0.21 -8.48
N ILE A 107 5.29 0.05 -8.83
CA ILE A 107 6.31 -0.97 -9.06
C ILE A 107 7.36 -0.82 -7.97
N GLY A 108 7.54 -1.87 -7.18
CA GLY A 108 8.42 -1.88 -6.03
C GLY A 108 9.89 -2.12 -6.39
N THR A 109 10.77 -1.63 -5.54
CA THR A 109 12.22 -1.84 -5.63
C THR A 109 12.72 -2.56 -4.39
N LEU A 110 13.51 -3.61 -4.58
CA LEU A 110 14.18 -4.35 -3.51
C LEU A 110 15.51 -3.67 -3.18
N ALA A 111 15.87 -3.63 -1.91
CA ALA A 111 17.18 -3.20 -1.46
C ALA A 111 17.76 -4.19 -0.45
N LEU A 112 19.07 -4.41 -0.47
CA LEU A 112 19.82 -4.97 0.64
C LEU A 112 20.23 -3.81 1.54
N TRP A 113 19.94 -3.88 2.83
CA TRP A 113 20.16 -2.78 3.77
C TRP A 113 20.77 -3.28 5.08
N SER A 114 21.56 -2.41 5.70
CA SER A 114 22.02 -2.51 7.08
C SER A 114 21.79 -1.20 7.80
N ALA A 115 21.45 -1.27 9.08
CA ALA A 115 21.36 -0.09 9.94
C ALA A 115 22.72 0.56 10.22
N LYS A 116 23.82 -0.15 9.92
CA LYS A 116 25.20 0.34 10.08
C LYS A 116 25.62 1.11 8.83
N ASP A 117 26.26 2.25 9.04
CA ASP A 117 26.86 3.04 7.96
C ASP A 117 28.00 2.26 7.31
N ALA A 118 28.13 2.37 5.98
CA ALA A 118 29.16 1.76 5.16
C ALA A 118 29.31 0.22 5.29
N TYR A 119 28.30 -0.47 5.85
CA TYR A 119 28.33 -1.93 5.97
C TYR A 119 27.92 -2.63 4.68
N VAL A 120 26.97 -2.07 3.97
CA VAL A 120 26.53 -2.53 2.65
C VAL A 120 27.08 -1.58 1.59
N ASP A 121 27.90 -2.09 0.69
CA ASP A 121 28.42 -1.33 -0.46
C ASP A 121 27.41 -1.25 -1.60
N SER A 122 27.66 -0.39 -2.57
CA SER A 122 26.76 -0.13 -3.70
C SER A 122 26.58 -1.31 -4.68
N LYS A 123 27.27 -2.43 -4.47
CA LYS A 123 27.23 -3.64 -5.31
C LYS A 123 26.75 -4.87 -4.55
N GLY A 124 26.48 -4.75 -3.24
CA GLY A 124 26.07 -5.87 -2.39
C GLY A 124 27.17 -6.92 -2.17
N GLN A 125 28.45 -6.54 -2.27
CA GLN A 125 29.58 -7.44 -2.15
C GLN A 125 29.61 -8.13 -0.78
N VAL A 126 29.10 -7.47 0.27
CA VAL A 126 28.97 -8.03 1.63
C VAL A 126 28.28 -9.41 1.66
N LEU A 127 27.34 -9.69 0.74
CA LEU A 127 26.70 -11.00 0.63
C LEU A 127 27.69 -12.11 0.28
N LYS A 128 28.63 -11.83 -0.61
CA LYS A 128 29.69 -12.78 -1.06
C LYS A 128 30.79 -12.92 -0.03
N ASP A 129 31.14 -11.80 0.63
CA ASP A 129 32.20 -11.80 1.68
C ASP A 129 31.78 -12.60 2.90
N ASN A 130 30.47 -12.76 3.11
CA ASN A 130 29.85 -13.68 4.06
C ASN A 130 30.26 -13.45 5.54
N HIS A 131 30.66 -12.22 5.89
CA HIS A 131 31.13 -11.83 7.23
C HIS A 131 29.98 -11.36 8.14
N TYR A 132 28.80 -11.97 7.99
CA TYR A 132 27.61 -11.74 8.82
C TYR A 132 27.08 -13.08 9.37
N GLN A 133 26.34 -13.01 10.46
CA GLN A 133 25.70 -14.20 11.07
C GLN A 133 24.24 -14.33 10.62
N HIS A 134 23.54 -13.21 10.45
CA HIS A 134 22.12 -13.19 10.14
C HIS A 134 21.82 -12.31 8.93
N LEU A 135 21.06 -12.85 7.99
CA LEU A 135 20.49 -12.15 6.84
C LEU A 135 18.96 -12.21 6.94
N SER A 136 18.31 -11.07 7.11
CA SER A 136 16.86 -11.01 7.20
C SER A 136 16.20 -10.97 5.81
N ILE A 137 15.15 -11.78 5.64
CA ILE A 137 14.24 -11.74 4.48
C ILE A 137 12.81 -11.85 4.97
N ALA A 138 11.85 -11.36 4.18
CA ALA A 138 10.45 -11.69 4.40
C ALA A 138 10.15 -13.13 3.95
N ASN A 139 9.12 -13.78 4.52
CA ASN A 139 8.71 -15.12 4.11
C ASN A 139 8.39 -15.17 2.61
N PRO A 140 9.16 -15.90 1.79
CA PRO A 140 9.01 -15.90 0.34
C PRO A 140 7.71 -16.56 -0.15
N LYS A 141 7.05 -17.35 0.70
CA LYS A 141 5.76 -17.99 0.37
C LYS A 141 4.57 -17.05 0.54
N ALA A 142 4.72 -15.98 1.31
CA ALA A 142 3.65 -15.06 1.65
C ALA A 142 3.91 -13.61 1.23
N ALA A 143 5.17 -13.23 1.02
CA ALA A 143 5.59 -11.86 0.76
C ALA A 143 6.39 -11.75 -0.55
N PRO A 144 5.90 -10.99 -1.55
CA PRO A 144 6.57 -10.83 -2.85
C PRO A 144 8.02 -10.32 -2.75
N TYR A 145 8.31 -9.42 -1.82
CA TYR A 145 9.68 -8.98 -1.55
C TYR A 145 10.59 -10.09 -1.01
N GLY A 146 10.03 -11.05 -0.27
CA GLY A 146 10.76 -12.25 0.16
C GLY A 146 11.08 -13.17 -1.01
N LEU A 147 10.13 -13.36 -1.93
CA LEU A 147 10.34 -14.11 -3.17
C LEU A 147 11.44 -13.44 -4.01
N ALA A 148 11.38 -12.12 -4.20
CA ALA A 148 12.40 -11.36 -4.93
C ALA A 148 13.79 -11.52 -4.29
N ALA A 149 13.89 -11.49 -2.95
CA ALA A 149 15.15 -11.73 -2.24
C ALA A 149 15.73 -13.12 -2.52
N THR A 150 14.90 -14.17 -2.54
CA THR A 150 15.36 -15.53 -2.88
C THR A 150 15.83 -15.64 -4.34
N GLN A 151 15.16 -14.93 -5.27
CA GLN A 151 15.58 -14.87 -6.66
C GLN A 151 16.97 -14.20 -6.81
N VAL A 152 17.20 -13.10 -6.09
CA VAL A 152 18.52 -12.43 -6.07
C VAL A 152 19.59 -13.37 -5.55
N LEU A 153 19.36 -14.04 -4.42
CA LEU A 153 20.31 -14.99 -3.84
C LEU A 153 20.60 -16.15 -4.78
N ALA A 154 19.59 -16.67 -5.47
CA ALA A 154 19.76 -17.73 -6.47
C ALA A 154 20.60 -17.27 -7.67
N ARG A 155 20.33 -16.07 -8.20
CA ARG A 155 21.11 -15.50 -9.34
C ARG A 155 22.57 -15.20 -8.97
N LEU A 156 22.83 -14.88 -7.69
CA LEU A 156 24.19 -14.71 -7.17
C LEU A 156 24.90 -16.04 -6.85
N GLY A 157 24.18 -17.18 -6.89
CA GLY A 157 24.71 -18.49 -6.49
C GLY A 157 24.91 -18.65 -4.98
N LEU A 158 24.21 -17.88 -4.16
CA LEU A 158 24.42 -17.79 -2.72
C LEU A 158 23.40 -18.57 -1.88
N THR A 159 22.41 -19.23 -2.50
CA THR A 159 21.29 -19.89 -1.80
C THR A 159 21.77 -20.83 -0.69
N GLU A 160 22.69 -21.74 -0.98
CA GLU A 160 23.19 -22.69 0.01
C GLU A 160 24.09 -22.03 1.06
N GLN A 161 24.89 -21.02 0.64
CA GLN A 161 25.77 -20.28 1.56
C GLN A 161 25.01 -19.56 2.67
N VAL A 162 23.84 -18.99 2.35
CA VAL A 162 23.06 -18.18 3.30
C VAL A 162 22.02 -18.98 4.09
N LYS A 163 21.74 -20.22 3.72
CA LYS A 163 20.64 -21.04 4.25
C LYS A 163 20.60 -21.12 5.77
N GLY A 164 21.76 -21.26 6.43
CA GLY A 164 21.87 -21.29 7.90
C GLY A 164 21.89 -19.93 8.58
N LYS A 165 21.84 -18.84 7.79
CA LYS A 165 21.92 -17.45 8.28
C LYS A 165 20.62 -16.68 8.08
N ILE A 166 19.64 -17.29 7.41
CA ILE A 166 18.35 -16.62 7.13
C ILE A 166 17.56 -16.45 8.42
N VAL A 167 17.15 -15.23 8.68
CA VAL A 167 16.12 -14.87 9.68
C VAL A 167 14.88 -14.43 8.92
N GLU A 168 13.84 -15.24 8.98
CA GLU A 168 12.63 -15.03 8.20
C GLU A 168 11.58 -14.22 8.98
N GLY A 169 11.19 -13.05 8.45
CA GLY A 169 10.07 -12.25 8.93
C GLY A 169 8.75 -12.68 8.28
N GLN A 170 7.64 -12.61 8.99
CA GLN A 170 6.32 -12.93 8.44
C GLN A 170 5.91 -12.02 7.27
N ASN A 171 6.45 -10.80 7.23
CA ASN A 171 6.28 -9.82 6.17
C ASN A 171 7.53 -8.93 6.07
N ILE A 172 7.56 -8.02 5.09
CA ILE A 172 8.73 -7.18 4.84
C ILE A 172 8.99 -6.15 5.96
N THR A 173 7.98 -5.76 6.72
CA THR A 173 8.16 -4.87 7.88
C THR A 173 8.89 -5.59 9.01
N GLN A 174 8.57 -6.85 9.29
CA GLN A 174 9.28 -7.63 10.29
C GLN A 174 10.72 -7.91 9.85
N ALA A 175 10.95 -8.18 8.55
CA ALA A 175 12.31 -8.33 8.02
C ALA A 175 13.15 -7.04 8.23
N TYR A 176 12.58 -5.88 7.94
CA TYR A 176 13.19 -4.59 8.23
C TYR A 176 13.46 -4.40 9.74
N GLN A 177 12.50 -4.77 10.60
CA GLN A 177 12.64 -4.66 12.05
C GLN A 177 13.81 -5.49 12.60
N PHE A 178 14.03 -6.70 12.10
CA PHE A 178 15.18 -7.51 12.52
C PHE A 178 16.51 -6.81 12.27
N VAL A 179 16.63 -6.08 11.15
CA VAL A 179 17.86 -5.32 10.85
C VAL A 179 17.93 -4.04 11.69
N SER A 180 16.84 -3.27 11.77
CA SER A 180 16.82 -1.99 12.47
C SER A 180 17.03 -2.10 13.99
N THR A 181 16.71 -3.27 14.56
CA THR A 181 16.93 -3.58 15.99
C THR A 181 18.21 -4.36 16.26
N GLY A 182 19.02 -4.65 15.22
CA GLY A 182 20.28 -5.36 15.36
C GLY A 182 20.17 -6.88 15.53
N ASN A 183 18.98 -7.47 15.33
CA ASN A 183 18.79 -8.92 15.35
C ASN A 183 19.26 -9.60 14.05
N ALA A 184 19.54 -8.82 13.02
CA ALA A 184 20.28 -9.22 11.82
C ALA A 184 21.21 -8.09 11.41
N GLU A 185 22.39 -8.40 10.91
CA GLU A 185 23.36 -7.40 10.47
C GLU A 185 22.91 -6.68 9.20
N LEU A 186 22.21 -7.41 8.33
CA LEU A 186 21.66 -6.90 7.08
C LEU A 186 20.40 -7.68 6.71
N GLY A 187 19.65 -7.16 5.74
CA GLY A 187 18.45 -7.82 5.25
C GLY A 187 17.96 -7.24 3.94
N PHE A 188 17.17 -8.03 3.22
CA PHE A 188 16.44 -7.54 2.08
C PHE A 188 15.15 -6.85 2.56
N VAL A 189 14.99 -5.61 2.13
CA VAL A 189 13.89 -4.71 2.52
C VAL A 189 13.24 -4.08 1.29
N ALA A 190 12.04 -3.53 1.43
CA ALA A 190 11.49 -2.67 0.39
C ALA A 190 12.20 -1.32 0.43
N LEU A 191 12.56 -0.76 -0.73
CA LEU A 191 13.21 0.54 -0.81
C LEU A 191 12.40 1.61 -0.06
N SER A 192 11.09 1.54 -0.14
CA SER A 192 10.15 2.45 0.56
C SER A 192 10.29 2.51 2.08
N GLN A 193 10.92 1.53 2.70
CA GLN A 193 11.14 1.51 4.15
C GLN A 193 12.37 2.30 4.59
N ILE A 194 13.28 2.54 3.66
CA ILE A 194 14.58 3.17 3.92
C ILE A 194 14.84 4.40 3.05
N TYR A 195 13.90 4.79 2.19
CA TYR A 195 14.09 5.83 1.17
C TYR A 195 12.97 6.86 1.24
N LYS A 196 13.36 8.12 1.21
CA LYS A 196 12.43 9.25 1.15
C LYS A 196 13.09 10.40 0.39
N ASP A 197 12.34 11.02 -0.52
CA ASP A 197 12.71 12.24 -1.23
C ASP A 197 14.13 12.19 -1.85
N GLY A 198 14.41 11.10 -2.57
CA GLY A 198 15.64 10.97 -3.37
C GLY A 198 16.82 10.33 -2.65
N LYS A 199 16.72 9.94 -1.38
CA LYS A 199 17.85 9.39 -0.62
C LYS A 199 17.47 8.29 0.37
N VAL A 200 18.44 7.44 0.67
CA VAL A 200 18.38 6.50 1.80
C VAL A 200 18.46 7.30 3.09
N SER A 201 17.53 7.08 4.01
CA SER A 201 17.35 7.87 5.23
C SER A 201 18.35 7.56 6.34
N SER A 202 18.87 6.32 6.39
CA SER A 202 19.83 5.88 7.41
C SER A 202 20.55 4.59 6.98
N GLY A 203 21.72 4.31 7.58
CA GLY A 203 22.51 3.13 7.33
C GLY A 203 23.11 3.10 5.92
N SER A 204 23.32 1.90 5.41
CA SER A 204 23.91 1.67 4.09
C SER A 204 23.09 0.67 3.29
N ALA A 205 23.00 0.86 1.97
CA ALA A 205 22.15 0.04 1.11
C ALA A 205 22.75 -0.23 -0.26
N TRP A 206 22.43 -1.39 -0.79
CA TRP A 206 22.52 -1.73 -2.21
C TRP A 206 21.11 -1.78 -2.80
N ILE A 207 20.80 -0.85 -3.68
CA ILE A 207 19.56 -0.91 -4.45
C ILE A 207 19.73 -2.02 -5.48
N VAL A 208 18.91 -3.07 -5.36
CA VAL A 208 19.05 -4.26 -6.21
C VAL A 208 18.67 -3.91 -7.65
N PRO A 209 19.51 -4.20 -8.64
CA PRO A 209 19.18 -3.99 -10.05
C PRO A 209 17.94 -4.80 -10.46
N ALA A 210 17.04 -4.17 -11.23
CA ALA A 210 15.74 -4.75 -11.60
C ALA A 210 15.84 -6.13 -12.28
N GLN A 211 16.93 -6.39 -13.03
CA GLN A 211 17.15 -7.69 -13.68
C GLN A 211 17.51 -8.84 -12.72
N MET A 212 17.73 -8.56 -11.43
CA MET A 212 18.08 -9.56 -10.43
C MET A 212 16.89 -10.33 -9.84
N HIS A 213 15.68 -9.90 -10.12
CA HIS A 213 14.44 -10.54 -9.71
C HIS A 213 13.31 -10.20 -10.69
N ASP A 214 12.19 -10.89 -10.57
CA ASP A 214 11.00 -10.53 -11.35
C ASP A 214 10.44 -9.18 -10.90
N PRO A 215 9.81 -8.40 -11.79
CA PRO A 215 9.23 -7.11 -11.42
C PRO A 215 8.22 -7.23 -10.27
N ILE A 216 8.34 -6.38 -9.26
CA ILE A 216 7.40 -6.34 -8.12
C ILE A 216 6.27 -5.37 -8.49
N LYS A 217 5.41 -5.78 -9.43
CA LYS A 217 4.20 -5.02 -9.79
C LYS A 217 3.18 -5.17 -8.69
N GLN A 218 2.63 -4.06 -8.23
CA GLN A 218 1.72 -4.02 -7.09
C GLN A 218 0.35 -3.55 -7.55
N ASP A 219 -0.63 -4.44 -7.45
CA ASP A 219 -1.98 -4.15 -7.90
C ASP A 219 -2.92 -3.81 -6.73
N ALA A 220 -3.79 -2.85 -6.99
CA ALA A 220 -4.94 -2.52 -6.16
C ALA A 220 -6.21 -3.10 -6.76
N VAL A 221 -7.16 -3.50 -5.91
CA VAL A 221 -8.46 -4.00 -6.34
C VAL A 221 -9.55 -3.69 -5.30
N ILE A 222 -10.77 -3.40 -5.75
CA ILE A 222 -11.96 -3.33 -4.90
C ILE A 222 -12.50 -4.75 -4.71
N LEU A 223 -12.63 -5.18 -3.47
CA LEU A 223 -13.24 -6.47 -3.12
C LEU A 223 -14.77 -6.36 -3.16
N ASN A 224 -15.47 -7.49 -3.30
CA ASN A 224 -16.95 -7.50 -3.38
C ASN A 224 -17.63 -6.83 -2.17
N LYS A 225 -16.99 -6.82 -1.00
CA LYS A 225 -17.50 -6.11 0.18
C LYS A 225 -17.49 -4.59 0.04
N GLY A 226 -16.58 -4.05 -0.78
CA GLY A 226 -16.47 -2.62 -1.05
C GLY A 226 -17.26 -2.14 -2.27
N LYS A 227 -18.01 -3.04 -2.98
CA LYS A 227 -18.67 -2.71 -4.25
C LYS A 227 -19.63 -1.52 -4.16
N ASP A 228 -20.35 -1.40 -3.04
CA ASP A 228 -21.36 -0.38 -2.79
C ASP A 228 -20.87 0.74 -1.86
N ASN A 229 -19.59 0.70 -1.43
CA ASN A 229 -18.98 1.73 -0.59
C ASN A 229 -18.36 2.84 -1.46
N PRO A 230 -18.90 4.08 -1.43
CA PRO A 230 -18.36 5.19 -2.22
C PRO A 230 -16.92 5.55 -1.83
N ALA A 231 -16.52 5.35 -0.56
CA ALA A 231 -15.15 5.57 -0.10
C ALA A 231 -14.16 4.58 -0.74
N ALA A 232 -14.55 3.32 -1.00
CA ALA A 232 -13.71 2.35 -1.69
C ALA A 232 -13.43 2.77 -3.14
N LYS A 233 -14.46 3.24 -3.86
CA LYS A 233 -14.30 3.78 -5.22
C LYS A 233 -13.45 5.04 -5.21
N ALA A 234 -13.74 5.97 -4.30
CA ALA A 234 -13.00 7.23 -4.17
C ALA A 234 -11.50 6.97 -3.89
N LEU A 235 -11.17 5.99 -3.03
CA LEU A 235 -9.77 5.63 -2.75
C LEU A 235 -9.06 5.10 -3.98
N VAL A 236 -9.67 4.19 -4.74
CA VAL A 236 -9.08 3.64 -5.97
C VAL A 236 -8.87 4.73 -7.01
N ASP A 237 -9.84 5.65 -7.17
CA ASP A 237 -9.70 6.78 -8.08
C ASP A 237 -8.60 7.77 -7.60
N TYR A 238 -8.51 8.00 -6.28
CA TYR A 238 -7.47 8.85 -5.68
C TYR A 238 -6.06 8.29 -5.90
N LEU A 239 -5.88 6.97 -5.76
CA LEU A 239 -4.60 6.30 -5.98
C LEU A 239 -4.10 6.43 -7.43
N LYS A 240 -4.99 6.60 -8.41
CA LYS A 240 -4.66 6.89 -9.81
C LYS A 240 -4.32 8.36 -10.06
N GLY A 241 -4.59 9.22 -9.09
CA GLY A 241 -4.43 10.67 -9.22
C GLY A 241 -3.00 11.16 -8.97
N PRO A 242 -2.70 12.39 -9.40
CA PRO A 242 -1.34 12.95 -9.33
C PRO A 242 -0.83 13.15 -7.90
N LYS A 243 -1.69 13.41 -6.93
CA LYS A 243 -1.29 13.56 -5.52
C LYS A 243 -0.74 12.25 -4.96
N ALA A 244 -1.48 11.15 -5.13
CA ALA A 244 -1.02 9.83 -4.71
C ALA A 244 0.25 9.42 -5.47
N ALA A 245 0.32 9.66 -6.79
CA ALA A 245 1.49 9.39 -7.62
C ALA A 245 2.74 10.10 -7.08
N ALA A 246 2.66 11.37 -6.72
CA ALA A 246 3.77 12.13 -6.16
C ALA A 246 4.25 11.54 -4.83
N VAL A 247 3.32 11.16 -3.93
CA VAL A 247 3.66 10.48 -2.68
C VAL A 247 4.35 9.15 -2.95
N ILE A 248 3.77 8.30 -3.82
CA ILE A 248 4.31 6.98 -4.17
C ILE A 248 5.76 7.10 -4.67
N GLN A 249 6.00 8.01 -5.62
CA GLN A 249 7.34 8.26 -6.17
C GLN A 249 8.33 8.77 -5.11
N SER A 250 7.89 9.60 -4.15
CA SER A 250 8.76 10.11 -3.08
C SER A 250 9.33 9.02 -2.17
N TYR A 251 8.69 7.85 -2.13
CA TYR A 251 9.16 6.65 -1.42
C TYR A 251 9.94 5.67 -2.32
N GLY A 252 10.33 6.07 -3.54
CA GLY A 252 11.19 5.28 -4.43
C GLY A 252 10.46 4.22 -5.25
N TYR A 253 9.14 4.28 -5.35
CA TYR A 253 8.37 3.46 -6.29
C TYR A 253 8.43 4.04 -7.70
N GLN A 254 8.28 3.16 -8.70
CA GLN A 254 7.97 3.53 -10.08
C GLN A 254 6.45 3.37 -10.32
N LEU A 255 5.94 4.08 -11.33
CA LEU A 255 4.55 4.03 -11.76
C LEU A 255 4.46 3.48 -13.18
#